data_02dfd273be5df8b5aa3c12272bb840d0
#
_entry.id   02dfd273be5df8b5aa3c12272bb840d0
#
_cell.length_a   1.000
_cell.length_b   1.000
_cell.length_c   1.000
_cell.angle_alpha   90.00
_cell.angle_beta   90.00
_cell.angle_gamma   90.00
#
_symmetry.space_group_name_H-M   'P 1'
#
loop_
_entity.id
_entity.type
_entity.pdbx_description
1 polymer ?
#
loop_
_entity_poly.entity_id
_entity_poly.type
_entity_poly.pdbx_seq_one_letter_code
_entity_poly.pdbx_strand_id
1 'polypeptide(L)'
;MENRPYQRKGVSSNTQAGKDFENNSILVECKSQTWTETGNAPSAKIKNWSDAMFSFYLAPKKYKKLFFVEMSFNQKYCKTLLEYFIDHYFYLIPSDVILIDYYTENNNYEVYVYDEKEKIHLHKDKNELWNFLK
;
A
#
# COMPACT_ATOMS: atom_id res chain seq x y z
N MET A 1 -21.20 17.67 -12.56
CA MET A 1 -20.12 17.09 -11.75
C MET A 1 -18.98 16.66 -12.64
N GLU A 2 -17.81 17.12 -12.31
CA GLU A 2 -16.67 16.84 -13.16
C GLU A 2 -16.13 15.43 -12.94
N ASN A 3 -15.86 14.74 -14.04
CA ASN A 3 -15.26 13.41 -14.02
C ASN A 3 -13.75 13.51 -14.01
N ARG A 4 -13.22 14.14 -12.99
CA ARG A 4 -11.77 14.25 -12.86
C ARG A 4 -11.25 13.21 -11.90
N PRO A 5 -10.04 12.64 -12.19
CA PRO A 5 -9.39 11.80 -11.21
C PRO A 5 -9.14 12.57 -9.92
N TYR A 6 -9.17 11.88 -8.80
CA TYR A 6 -8.82 12.48 -7.53
C TYR A 6 -7.38 12.96 -7.55
N GLN A 7 -7.14 14.19 -7.12
CA GLN A 7 -5.80 14.74 -7.03
C GLN A 7 -5.53 15.21 -5.61
N ARG A 8 -4.42 14.77 -5.05
CA ARG A 8 -3.98 15.19 -3.73
C ARG A 8 -2.99 16.33 -3.87
N LYS A 9 -3.12 17.33 -3.01
CA LYS A 9 -2.13 18.40 -2.96
C LYS A 9 -0.89 17.92 -2.22
N GLY A 10 0.29 18.32 -2.67
CA GLY A 10 1.54 17.93 -2.06
C GLY A 10 1.92 16.48 -2.30
N VAL A 11 1.41 15.89 -3.34
CA VAL A 11 1.62 14.50 -3.68
C VAL A 11 3.04 14.25 -4.15
N SER A 12 3.63 13.13 -3.70
CA SER A 12 4.92 12.71 -4.22
C SER A 12 4.78 12.28 -5.69
N SER A 13 5.90 12.32 -6.42
CA SER A 13 5.91 11.89 -7.82
C SER A 13 5.53 10.42 -8.01
N ASN A 14 5.51 9.64 -6.92
CA ASN A 14 5.19 8.23 -6.98
C ASN A 14 3.70 7.94 -6.93
N THR A 15 2.87 8.95 -6.70
CA THR A 15 1.43 8.75 -6.58
C THR A 15 0.77 8.97 -7.94
N GLN A 16 -0.11 8.05 -8.32
CA GLN A 16 -0.83 8.14 -9.57
C GLN A 16 -2.30 7.85 -9.34
N ALA A 17 -3.15 8.69 -9.92
CA ALA A 17 -4.58 8.41 -9.97
C ALA A 17 -4.89 7.78 -11.32
N GLY A 18 -5.49 6.60 -11.31
CA GLY A 18 -5.87 5.92 -12.53
C GLY A 18 -7.04 6.60 -13.22
N LYS A 19 -7.27 6.20 -14.46
CA LYS A 19 -8.42 6.68 -15.20
C LYS A 19 -9.70 6.13 -14.61
N ASP A 20 -10.76 6.90 -14.76
CA ASP A 20 -12.09 6.50 -14.32
C ASP A 20 -12.69 5.56 -15.35
N PHE A 21 -12.94 4.32 -14.96
CA PHE A 21 -13.61 3.33 -15.81
C PHE A 21 -14.95 3.00 -15.19
N GLU A 22 -16.04 3.44 -15.81
CA GLU A 22 -17.39 3.16 -15.33
C GLU A 22 -17.57 3.52 -13.85
N ASN A 23 -17.06 4.70 -13.46
CA ASN A 23 -17.11 5.19 -12.09
C ASN A 23 -16.14 4.49 -11.13
N ASN A 24 -15.23 3.66 -11.66
CA ASN A 24 -14.18 3.04 -10.87
C ASN A 24 -12.84 3.72 -11.16
N SER A 25 -12.21 4.25 -10.13
CA SER A 25 -10.89 4.85 -10.25
C SER A 25 -9.93 4.09 -9.37
N ILE A 26 -8.67 4.05 -9.78
CA ILE A 26 -7.62 3.38 -9.02
C ILE A 26 -6.63 4.43 -8.57
N LEU A 27 -6.32 4.43 -7.28
CA LEU A 27 -5.32 5.30 -6.69
C LEU A 27 -4.15 4.44 -6.23
N VAL A 28 -2.97 4.70 -6.78
CA VAL A 28 -1.79 3.89 -6.53
C VAL A 28 -0.71 4.75 -5.91
N GLU A 29 -0.06 4.22 -4.90
CA GLU A 29 1.12 4.82 -4.27
C GLU A 29 2.22 3.76 -4.27
N CYS A 30 3.41 4.12 -4.75
CA CYS A 30 4.55 3.19 -4.82
C CYS A 30 5.67 3.68 -3.92
N LYS A 31 6.28 2.78 -3.19
CA LYS A 31 7.41 3.08 -2.30
C LYS A 31 8.54 2.09 -2.54
N SER A 32 9.77 2.57 -2.44
CA SER A 32 10.96 1.76 -2.63
C SER A 32 11.96 1.85 -1.48
N GLN A 33 11.50 2.27 -0.31
CA GLN A 33 12.35 2.31 0.88
C GLN A 33 12.76 0.90 1.29
N THR A 34 13.98 0.79 1.81
CA THR A 34 14.54 -0.48 2.27
C THR A 34 14.92 -0.39 3.74
N TRP A 35 15.16 -1.55 4.36
CA TRP A 35 15.79 -1.58 5.68
C TRP A 35 17.12 -0.85 5.60
N THR A 36 17.54 -0.26 6.72
CA THR A 36 18.86 0.37 6.78
C THR A 36 19.96 -0.70 6.71
N GLU A 37 21.17 -0.29 6.40
CA GLU A 37 22.31 -1.22 6.33
C GLU A 37 22.57 -1.93 7.65
N THR A 38 22.23 -1.28 8.77
CA THR A 38 22.39 -1.88 10.10
C THR A 38 21.22 -2.77 10.49
N GLY A 39 20.22 -2.93 9.60
CA GLY A 39 19.07 -3.78 9.86
C GLY A 39 17.99 -3.12 10.69
N ASN A 40 18.05 -1.81 10.87
CA ASN A 40 16.98 -1.06 11.57
C ASN A 40 15.94 -0.57 10.59
N ALA A 41 14.71 -0.38 11.10
CA ALA A 41 13.66 0.21 10.30
C ALA A 41 14.02 1.67 9.99
N PRO A 42 13.81 2.13 8.74
CA PRO A 42 14.11 3.51 8.35
C PRO A 42 13.03 4.46 8.85
N SER A 43 13.02 4.77 10.14
CA SER A 43 11.94 5.49 10.82
C SER A 43 11.50 6.76 10.10
N ALA A 44 12.45 7.57 9.65
CA ALA A 44 12.13 8.82 8.98
C ALA A 44 11.41 8.59 7.64
N LYS A 45 11.76 7.51 6.94
CA LYS A 45 11.15 7.18 5.64
C LYS A 45 9.81 6.48 5.82
N ILE A 46 9.68 5.68 6.88
CA ILE A 46 8.41 5.03 7.19
C ILE A 46 7.34 6.07 7.52
N LYS A 47 7.73 7.20 8.06
CA LYS A 47 6.80 8.31 8.27
C LYS A 47 6.12 8.71 6.96
N ASN A 48 6.83 8.67 5.84
CA ASN A 48 6.26 8.98 4.54
C ASN A 48 5.17 7.98 4.15
N TRP A 49 5.31 6.71 4.60
CA TRP A 49 4.27 5.71 4.39
C TRP A 49 3.01 6.05 5.19
N SER A 50 3.18 6.56 6.40
CA SER A 50 2.04 7.01 7.21
C SER A 50 1.32 8.18 6.54
N ASP A 51 2.06 9.10 5.93
CA ASP A 51 1.47 10.19 5.17
C ASP A 51 0.67 9.67 3.97
N ALA A 52 1.18 8.63 3.31
CA ALA A 52 0.45 7.99 2.22
C ALA A 52 -0.86 7.37 2.72
N MET A 53 -0.83 6.72 3.88
CA MET A 53 -2.04 6.15 4.47
C MET A 53 -3.07 7.22 4.79
N PHE A 54 -2.64 8.35 5.31
CA PHE A 54 -3.55 9.48 5.57
C PHE A 54 -4.19 9.98 4.28
N SER A 55 -3.41 10.06 3.21
CA SER A 55 -3.94 10.46 1.91
C SER A 55 -4.96 9.47 1.37
N PHE A 56 -4.72 8.17 1.55
CA PHE A 56 -5.70 7.14 1.19
C PHE A 56 -6.98 7.32 2.00
N TYR A 57 -6.84 7.61 3.29
CA TYR A 57 -7.98 7.84 4.16
C TYR A 57 -8.85 8.99 3.67
N LEU A 58 -8.23 10.07 3.19
CA LEU A 58 -8.94 11.25 2.69
C LEU A 58 -9.52 11.03 1.29
N ALA A 59 -9.02 10.07 0.54
CA ALA A 59 -9.50 9.85 -0.82
C ALA A 59 -10.91 9.28 -0.81
N PRO A 60 -11.74 9.61 -1.82
CA PRO A 60 -13.10 9.08 -1.91
C PRO A 60 -13.13 7.56 -1.90
N LYS A 61 -14.16 7.00 -1.27
CA LYS A 61 -14.28 5.56 -1.11
C LYS A 61 -14.49 4.81 -2.42
N LYS A 62 -14.92 5.49 -3.46
CA LYS A 62 -15.10 4.87 -4.78
C LYS A 62 -13.78 4.45 -5.40
N TYR A 63 -12.65 4.99 -4.92
CA TYR A 63 -11.34 4.65 -5.44
C TYR A 63 -10.87 3.32 -4.89
N LYS A 64 -10.35 2.48 -5.79
CA LYS A 64 -9.59 1.30 -5.38
C LYS A 64 -8.21 1.79 -4.99
N LYS A 65 -7.76 1.43 -3.81
CA LYS A 65 -6.52 1.99 -3.23
C LYS A 65 -5.47 0.90 -3.13
N LEU A 66 -4.34 1.11 -3.80
CA LEU A 66 -3.26 0.15 -3.87
C LEU A 66 -1.96 0.79 -3.39
N PHE A 67 -1.31 0.15 -2.44
CA PHE A 67 -0.04 0.58 -1.90
C PHE A 67 1.02 -0.46 -2.25
N PHE A 68 1.87 -0.13 -3.22
CA PHE A 68 2.93 -1.02 -3.69
C PHE A 68 4.23 -0.68 -3.00
N VAL A 69 4.89 -1.69 -2.47
CA VAL A 69 6.20 -1.55 -1.83
C VAL A 69 7.16 -2.51 -2.49
N GLU A 70 8.33 -2.01 -2.90
CA GLU A 70 9.41 -2.88 -3.34
C GLU A 70 9.87 -3.71 -2.15
N MET A 71 9.86 -5.03 -2.31
CA MET A 71 10.16 -5.93 -1.20
C MET A 71 11.57 -5.74 -0.69
N SER A 72 11.70 -5.60 0.63
CA SER A 72 12.96 -5.52 1.32
C SER A 72 12.88 -6.42 2.55
N PHE A 73 13.63 -7.52 2.53
CA PHE A 73 13.57 -8.53 3.59
C PHE A 73 14.68 -8.32 4.61
N ASN A 74 14.37 -8.51 5.89
CA ASN A 74 15.35 -8.43 6.97
C ASN A 74 15.44 -9.79 7.66
N GLN A 75 16.62 -10.42 7.59
CA GLN A 75 16.83 -11.74 8.18
C GLN A 75 16.74 -11.74 9.70
N LYS A 76 17.16 -10.65 10.33
CA LYS A 76 17.11 -10.53 11.79
C LYS A 76 15.68 -10.61 12.31
N TYR A 77 14.75 -9.94 11.63
CA TYR A 77 13.35 -9.93 12.03
C TYR A 77 12.51 -10.95 11.27
N CYS A 78 13.09 -11.61 10.28
CA CYS A 78 12.41 -12.59 9.43
C CYS A 78 11.15 -12.04 8.79
N LYS A 79 11.19 -10.80 8.31
CA LYS A 79 10.04 -10.16 7.68
C LYS A 79 10.47 -9.09 6.69
N THR A 80 9.55 -8.75 5.80
CA THR A 80 9.76 -7.63 4.89
C THR A 80 9.46 -6.32 5.59
N LEU A 81 9.91 -5.22 5.01
CA LEU A 81 9.63 -3.90 5.57
C LEU A 81 8.12 -3.61 5.56
N LEU A 82 7.39 -4.08 4.54
CA LEU A 82 5.95 -3.94 4.52
C LEU A 82 5.29 -4.72 5.66
N GLU A 83 5.73 -5.96 5.90
CA GLU A 83 5.22 -6.74 7.03
C GLU A 83 5.48 -6.03 8.36
N TYR A 84 6.67 -5.45 8.51
CA TYR A 84 7.00 -4.66 9.69
C TYR A 84 6.04 -3.48 9.83
N PHE A 85 5.77 -2.79 8.74
CA PHE A 85 4.84 -1.65 8.74
C PHE A 85 3.44 -2.08 9.15
N ILE A 86 2.97 -3.20 8.62
CA ILE A 86 1.64 -3.72 8.98
C ILE A 86 1.61 -4.05 10.47
N ASP A 87 2.65 -4.69 10.99
CA ASP A 87 2.68 -5.10 12.40
C ASP A 87 2.69 -3.91 13.37
N HIS A 88 3.43 -2.87 13.03
CA HIS A 88 3.65 -1.75 13.95
C HIS A 88 2.72 -0.56 13.72
N TYR A 89 2.16 -0.44 12.53
CA TYR A 89 1.36 0.72 12.14
C TYR A 89 -0.01 0.34 11.59
N PHE A 90 -0.51 -0.85 11.94
CA PHE A 90 -1.79 -1.33 11.43
C PHE A 90 -2.93 -0.35 11.65
N TYR A 91 -2.88 0.39 12.76
CA TYR A 91 -3.93 1.35 13.11
C TYR A 91 -3.97 2.56 12.18
N LEU A 92 -2.92 2.76 11.38
CA LEU A 92 -2.87 3.86 10.41
C LEU A 92 -3.33 3.43 9.02
N ILE A 93 -3.50 2.14 8.79
CA ILE A 93 -3.80 1.62 7.46
C ILE A 93 -5.31 1.54 7.27
N PRO A 94 -5.89 2.32 6.34
CA PRO A 94 -7.33 2.23 6.07
C PRO A 94 -7.72 0.83 5.59
N SER A 95 -8.92 0.39 5.98
CA SER A 95 -9.38 -0.97 5.66
C SER A 95 -9.58 -1.20 4.16
N ASP A 96 -9.77 -0.15 3.39
CA ASP A 96 -10.00 -0.26 1.96
C ASP A 96 -8.71 -0.18 1.12
N VAL A 97 -7.55 -0.17 1.76
CA VAL A 97 -6.26 -0.18 1.06
C VAL A 97 -5.74 -1.60 0.94
N ILE A 98 -5.34 -1.99 -0.27
CA ILE A 98 -4.62 -3.25 -0.47
C ILE A 98 -3.13 -2.94 -0.50
N LEU A 99 -2.37 -3.72 0.25
CA LEU A 99 -0.92 -3.56 0.36
C LEU A 99 -0.25 -4.67 -0.43
N ILE A 100 0.78 -4.32 -1.20
CA ILE A 100 1.43 -5.25 -2.10
C ILE A 100 2.94 -5.13 -1.97
N ASP A 101 3.58 -6.26 -1.59
CA ASP A 101 5.03 -6.41 -1.66
C ASP A 101 5.36 -6.97 -3.04
N TYR A 102 6.21 -6.30 -3.82
CA TYR A 102 6.56 -6.82 -5.12
C TYR A 102 8.06 -7.08 -5.23
N TYR A 103 8.38 -8.13 -6.00
CA TYR A 103 9.76 -8.53 -6.27
C TYR A 103 10.15 -8.01 -7.63
N THR A 104 11.14 -7.13 -7.69
CA THR A 104 11.55 -6.54 -8.96
C THR A 104 12.24 -7.54 -9.88
N GLU A 105 12.81 -8.62 -9.33
CA GLU A 105 13.61 -9.57 -10.11
C GLU A 105 12.80 -10.57 -10.91
N ASN A 106 11.60 -10.94 -10.45
CA ASN A 106 10.83 -12.00 -11.08
C ASN A 106 9.35 -11.66 -11.28
N ASN A 107 8.98 -10.40 -11.14
CA ASN A 107 7.60 -9.94 -11.32
C ASN A 107 6.59 -10.64 -10.42
N ASN A 108 7.07 -11.19 -9.31
CA ASN A 108 6.20 -11.82 -8.33
C ASN A 108 5.77 -10.79 -7.28
N TYR A 109 4.71 -11.11 -6.54
CA TYR A 109 4.22 -10.18 -5.51
C TYR A 109 3.41 -10.92 -4.46
N GLU A 110 3.32 -10.29 -3.27
CA GLU A 110 2.51 -10.79 -2.17
C GLU A 110 1.46 -9.74 -1.82
N VAL A 111 0.25 -10.16 -1.51
CA VAL A 111 -0.91 -9.28 -1.31
C VAL A 111 -1.39 -9.36 0.13
N TYR A 112 -1.70 -8.21 0.71
CA TYR A 112 -2.25 -8.11 2.07
C TYR A 112 -3.54 -7.31 2.00
N VAL A 113 -4.63 -7.94 2.43
CA VAL A 113 -5.98 -7.37 2.37
C VAL A 113 -6.56 -7.34 3.78
N TYR A 114 -7.36 -6.34 4.07
CA TYR A 114 -7.99 -6.20 5.38
C TYR A 114 -8.92 -7.37 5.66
N ASP A 115 -8.74 -7.95 6.83
CA ASP A 115 -9.57 -9.05 7.32
C ASP A 115 -10.55 -8.50 8.36
N GLU A 116 -11.85 -8.59 8.08
CA GLU A 116 -12.87 -8.04 8.95
C GLU A 116 -12.90 -8.72 10.32
N LYS A 117 -12.57 -10.00 10.37
CA LYS A 117 -12.59 -10.76 11.60
C LYS A 117 -11.43 -10.40 12.52
N GLU A 118 -10.24 -10.34 11.94
CA GLU A 118 -9.02 -10.03 12.69
C GLU A 118 -8.77 -8.53 12.82
N LYS A 119 -9.43 -7.72 11.99
CA LYS A 119 -9.32 -6.28 11.97
C LYS A 119 -7.90 -5.78 11.71
N ILE A 120 -7.21 -6.49 10.83
CA ILE A 120 -5.86 -6.16 10.40
C ILE A 120 -5.68 -6.68 8.97
N HIS A 121 -4.70 -6.13 8.27
CA HIS A 121 -4.35 -6.60 6.93
C HIS A 121 -3.57 -7.90 7.06
N LEU A 122 -4.06 -8.94 6.39
CA LEU A 122 -3.44 -10.25 6.42
C LEU A 122 -3.02 -10.67 5.02
N HIS A 123 -1.98 -11.50 4.97
CA HIS A 123 -1.52 -12.10 3.72
C HIS A 123 -2.64 -12.94 3.10
N LYS A 124 -2.92 -12.70 1.81
CA LYS A 124 -3.96 -13.41 1.09
C LYS A 124 -3.40 -13.96 -0.22
N ASP A 125 -4.13 -14.88 -0.81
CA ASP A 125 -3.78 -15.41 -2.12
C ASP A 125 -3.83 -14.29 -3.16
N LYS A 126 -2.96 -14.36 -4.17
CA LYS A 126 -2.90 -13.35 -5.24
C LYS A 126 -4.23 -13.16 -5.96
N ASN A 127 -5.06 -14.20 -6.00
CA ASN A 127 -6.36 -14.11 -6.66
C ASN A 127 -7.29 -13.12 -5.95
N GLU A 128 -7.05 -12.84 -4.67
CA GLU A 128 -7.83 -11.85 -3.93
C GLU A 128 -7.68 -10.45 -4.52
N LEU A 129 -6.52 -10.13 -5.08
CA LEU A 129 -6.32 -8.83 -5.72
C LEU A 129 -7.29 -8.64 -6.89
N TRP A 130 -7.42 -9.67 -7.72
CA TRP A 130 -8.33 -9.59 -8.86
C TRP A 130 -9.77 -9.46 -8.44
N ASN A 131 -10.18 -10.19 -7.41
CA ASN A 131 -11.53 -10.10 -6.87
C ASN A 131 -11.81 -8.69 -6.34
N PHE A 132 -10.81 -8.08 -5.70
CA PHE A 132 -10.96 -6.72 -5.17
C PHE A 132 -11.08 -5.69 -6.28
N LEU A 133 -10.35 -5.87 -7.38
CA LEU A 133 -10.33 -4.90 -8.48
C LEU A 133 -11.55 -5.01 -9.38
N LYS A 134 -12.29 -6.08 -9.30
CA LYS A 134 -13.55 -6.24 -10.05
C LYS A 134 -14.68 -5.34 -9.47
#